data_9509ceb933cd905adbd1da42ae632092
#
_entry.id   9509ceb933cd905adbd1da42ae632092
#
_cell.length_a   1.000
_cell.length_b   1.000
_cell.length_c   1.000
_cell.angle_alpha   90.00
_cell.angle_beta   90.00
_cell.angle_gamma   90.00
#
_symmetry.space_group_name_H-M   'P 1'
#
loop_
_entity.id
_entity.type
_entity.pdbx_description
1 polymer ?
#
loop_
_entity_poly.entity_id
_entity_poly.type
_entity_poly.pdbx_seq_one_letter_code
_entity_poly.pdbx_strand_id
1 'polypeptide(L)'
;TYLVPHISKSFHNSVEFQKYLFDWNPRERTSVILTDFSDYGNAGASVSPRNAVSVYIAPSNRTLETLPGNERTFMIMNHEMTHVATMDVANEQDLRWRRFFGGKPRQNDRHPESILYNYLATPRLSAPRWYQEGSATFVETWMSGGIGRAQGAYDEMVFRSMVRDDAHFYSNLGIVAEGSSIDFQGMVNAYLYGTRFMSYLALEYSPQQLVDWLKRGEDSERYYAKQFEHVFGLSLEDSWDQWIVFEKAFQQSNLTAVREHKLTTTRPLVSQALGSISRSFINEEDGVMIGAFRYPGVVAHIGLMSLQSEEIEHITDIKGPKVYPVTSPAYDPESNTFFYTDDNNAYRDLMAVDVVTGKKSMLIKDARIGDLAFNSIDKSVWGLRHLNGYVSLVRIPPPYTEWNQVHSWPYGQVAYEMDISADGTLLSLSLGEIDATQFLRVY
;
A
#
# COMPACT_ATOMS: atom_id res chain seq x y z
N THR A 1 -9.25 22.41 2.59
CA THR A 1 -9.04 23.43 3.66
C THR A 1 -9.46 22.94 5.04
N TYR A 2 -10.49 22.13 5.17
CA TYR A 2 -10.93 21.58 6.47
C TYR A 2 -9.91 20.63 7.13
N LEU A 3 -9.09 19.93 6.32
CA LEU A 3 -8.02 19.05 6.81
C LEU A 3 -6.80 19.78 7.34
N VAL A 4 -6.58 21.05 6.98
CA VAL A 4 -5.35 21.78 7.30
C VAL A 4 -5.07 21.86 8.80
N PRO A 5 -6.02 22.18 9.68
CA PRO A 5 -5.75 22.23 11.11
C PRO A 5 -5.31 20.88 11.68
N HIS A 6 -5.96 19.78 11.22
CA HIS A 6 -5.68 18.44 11.68
C HIS A 6 -4.30 17.95 11.18
N ILE A 7 -4.02 18.13 9.89
CA ILE A 7 -2.72 17.82 9.31
C ILE A 7 -1.60 18.64 9.95
N SER A 8 -1.82 19.91 10.21
CA SER A 8 -0.83 20.76 10.91
C SER A 8 -0.50 20.25 12.30
N LYS A 9 -1.51 19.78 13.04
CA LYS A 9 -1.29 19.20 14.37
C LYS A 9 -0.53 17.87 14.28
N SER A 10 -0.92 16.98 13.38
CA SER A 10 -0.24 15.70 13.13
C SER A 10 1.21 15.92 12.71
N PHE A 11 1.45 16.87 11.80
CA PHE A 11 2.79 17.26 11.36
C PHE A 11 3.64 17.78 12.54
N HIS A 12 3.12 18.68 13.35
CA HIS A 12 3.84 19.23 14.50
C HIS A 12 4.25 18.12 15.48
N ASN A 13 3.32 17.25 15.84
CA ASN A 13 3.59 16.13 16.75
C ASN A 13 4.65 15.18 16.18
N SER A 14 4.54 14.83 14.89
CA SER A 14 5.52 13.99 14.22
C SER A 14 6.91 14.63 14.18
N VAL A 15 7.01 15.90 13.82
CA VAL A 15 8.30 16.62 13.79
C VAL A 15 8.99 16.59 15.16
N GLU A 16 8.28 16.91 16.22
CA GLU A 16 8.86 16.94 17.56
C GLU A 16 9.32 15.55 18.03
N PHE A 17 8.54 14.51 17.69
CA PHE A 17 8.95 13.14 17.98
C PHE A 17 10.19 12.72 17.18
N GLN A 18 10.25 13.01 15.87
CA GLN A 18 11.39 12.68 15.03
C GLN A 18 12.67 13.42 15.43
N LYS A 19 12.56 14.67 15.84
CA LYS A 19 13.68 15.43 16.43
C LYS A 19 14.24 14.72 17.65
N TYR A 20 13.36 14.31 18.57
CA TYR A 20 13.77 13.58 19.77
C TYR A 20 14.38 12.21 19.44
N LEU A 21 13.72 11.44 18.56
CA LEU A 21 14.11 10.07 18.29
C LEU A 21 15.46 9.98 17.56
N PHE A 22 15.69 10.86 16.56
CA PHE A 22 16.85 10.79 15.67
C PHE A 22 17.91 11.86 15.92
N ASP A 23 17.79 12.69 16.95
CA ASP A 23 18.59 13.90 17.10
C ASP A 23 18.57 14.79 15.84
N TRP A 24 17.43 14.74 15.13
CA TRP A 24 17.29 15.46 13.88
C TRP A 24 17.06 16.95 14.11
N ASN A 25 17.96 17.76 13.58
CA ASN A 25 17.86 19.22 13.66
C ASN A 25 17.65 19.80 12.25
N PRO A 26 16.40 19.97 11.78
CA PRO A 26 16.13 20.45 10.44
C PRO A 26 16.70 21.86 10.21
N ARG A 27 17.46 22.01 9.12
CA ARG A 27 18.06 23.29 8.72
C ARG A 27 17.20 24.07 7.73
N GLU A 28 16.11 23.48 7.30
CA GLU A 28 15.16 24.07 6.37
C GLU A 28 13.70 23.72 6.73
N ARG A 29 12.77 24.42 6.14
CA ARG A 29 11.34 24.12 6.31
C ARG A 29 10.96 22.88 5.49
N THR A 30 10.11 22.04 6.07
CA THR A 30 9.44 20.97 5.35
C THR A 30 8.10 21.48 4.81
N SER A 31 7.89 21.32 3.50
CA SER A 31 6.61 21.66 2.85
C SER A 31 5.67 20.48 2.92
N VAL A 32 4.41 20.68 3.32
CA VAL A 32 3.35 19.69 3.24
C VAL A 32 2.38 20.09 2.14
N ILE A 33 2.25 19.25 1.11
CA ILE A 33 1.43 19.49 -0.08
C ILE A 33 0.24 18.54 -0.04
N LEU A 34 -0.97 19.12 0.01
CA LEU A 34 -2.22 18.35 -0.04
C LEU A 34 -2.78 18.39 -1.45
N THR A 35 -3.17 17.23 -1.95
CA THR A 35 -3.71 17.09 -3.30
C THR A 35 -4.89 16.13 -3.34
N ASP A 36 -5.87 16.43 -4.19
CA ASP A 36 -7.01 15.57 -4.54
C ASP A 36 -6.96 15.09 -6.00
N PHE A 37 -5.78 15.07 -6.61
CA PHE A 37 -5.57 14.61 -7.99
C PHE A 37 -5.34 13.10 -8.10
N SER A 38 -6.00 12.33 -7.24
CA SER A 38 -5.99 10.87 -7.27
C SER A 38 -7.22 10.33 -6.55
N ASP A 39 -7.71 9.17 -6.98
CA ASP A 39 -8.75 8.42 -6.27
C ASP A 39 -8.15 7.40 -5.29
N TYR A 40 -6.84 7.37 -5.18
CA TYR A 40 -6.11 6.49 -4.29
C TYR A 40 -5.38 7.33 -3.25
N GLY A 41 -5.74 7.11 -2.00
CA GLY A 41 -5.05 7.72 -0.87
C GLY A 41 -3.63 7.18 -0.77
N ASN A 42 -2.66 8.09 -0.72
CA ASN A 42 -1.25 7.76 -0.58
C ASN A 42 -0.50 8.97 -0.02
N ALA A 43 0.78 8.80 0.26
CA ALA A 43 1.68 9.91 0.54
C ALA A 43 3.08 9.59 0.03
N GLY A 44 3.97 10.56 0.12
CA GLY A 44 5.37 10.39 -0.22
C GLY A 44 6.22 11.52 0.31
N ALA A 45 7.43 11.19 0.73
CA ALA A 45 8.41 12.15 1.21
C ALA A 45 9.54 12.39 0.20
N SER A 46 10.10 13.58 0.24
CA SER A 46 11.33 13.95 -0.47
C SER A 46 12.19 14.83 0.42
N VAL A 47 13.50 14.66 0.33
CA VAL A 47 14.47 15.52 1.03
C VAL A 47 15.40 16.27 0.07
N SER A 48 15.38 15.93 -1.20
CA SER A 48 16.21 16.56 -2.22
C SER A 48 15.34 17.12 -3.36
N PRO A 49 15.50 18.38 -3.76
CA PRO A 49 16.45 19.39 -3.22
C PRO A 49 15.99 19.99 -1.89
N ARG A 50 14.75 19.79 -1.46
CA ARG A 50 14.17 20.30 -0.21
C ARG A 50 13.25 19.29 0.44
N ASN A 51 13.08 19.41 1.76
CA ASN A 51 12.15 18.58 2.51
C ASN A 51 10.71 18.88 2.12
N ALA A 52 10.01 17.84 1.68
CA ALA A 52 8.60 17.93 1.31
C ALA A 52 7.87 16.61 1.61
N VAL A 53 6.62 16.71 2.00
CA VAL A 53 5.67 15.61 2.13
C VAL A 53 4.47 15.92 1.23
N SER A 54 4.13 15.01 0.34
CA SER A 54 2.93 15.08 -0.49
C SER A 54 1.89 14.10 0.03
N VAL A 55 0.67 14.58 0.26
CA VAL A 55 -0.44 13.76 0.78
C VAL A 55 -1.59 13.80 -0.21
N TYR A 56 -1.96 12.64 -0.72
CA TYR A 56 -3.18 12.44 -1.52
C TYR A 56 -4.33 12.18 -0.56
N ILE A 57 -5.28 13.11 -0.51
CA ILE A 57 -6.33 13.16 0.52
C ILE A 57 -7.50 12.21 0.27
N ALA A 58 -7.53 11.52 -0.88
CA ALA A 58 -8.49 10.45 -1.09
C ALA A 58 -8.39 9.41 0.05
N PRO A 59 -9.49 8.74 0.41
CA PRO A 59 -9.45 7.67 1.40
C PRO A 59 -8.42 6.61 1.03
N SER A 60 -7.77 6.01 2.03
CA SER A 60 -6.82 4.94 1.75
C SER A 60 -7.52 3.72 1.19
N ASN A 61 -6.80 3.03 0.33
CA ASN A 61 -7.21 1.74 -0.18
C ASN A 61 -6.53 0.65 0.65
N ARG A 62 -7.25 -0.43 0.96
CA ARG A 62 -6.82 -1.50 1.88
C ARG A 62 -5.57 -2.27 1.48
N THR A 63 -5.05 -2.11 0.28
CA THR A 63 -3.95 -2.95 -0.22
C THR A 63 -2.65 -2.77 0.56
N LEU A 64 -2.34 -1.55 1.01
CA LEU A 64 -1.14 -1.26 1.79
C LEU A 64 -1.42 -0.96 3.27
N GLU A 65 -2.66 -0.65 3.61
CA GLU A 65 -3.10 -0.27 4.95
C GLU A 65 -4.12 -1.29 5.46
N THR A 66 -3.70 -2.54 5.52
CA THR A 66 -4.57 -3.65 5.96
C THR A 66 -4.91 -3.60 7.43
N LEU A 67 -4.17 -2.82 8.21
CA LEU A 67 -4.43 -2.63 9.63
C LEU A 67 -4.26 -1.15 10.00
N PRO A 68 -5.32 -0.35 10.02
CA PRO A 68 -5.25 0.99 10.56
C PRO A 68 -4.99 0.91 12.07
N GLY A 69 -3.79 1.30 12.47
CA GLY A 69 -3.40 1.32 13.88
C GLY A 69 -3.77 2.61 14.59
N ASN A 70 -4.15 3.63 13.83
CA ASN A 70 -4.46 4.96 14.37
C ASN A 70 -5.22 5.78 13.31
N GLU A 71 -5.55 7.03 13.66
CA GLU A 71 -6.12 7.96 12.69
C GLU A 71 -5.17 8.12 11.49
N ARG A 72 -5.74 8.00 10.28
CA ARG A 72 -5.00 7.88 9.03
C ARG A 72 -4.00 9.02 8.78
N THR A 73 -4.41 10.26 9.03
CA THR A 73 -3.56 11.43 8.79
C THR A 73 -2.36 11.46 9.73
N PHE A 74 -2.57 11.07 10.99
CA PHE A 74 -1.50 10.94 11.97
C PHE A 74 -0.53 9.83 11.60
N MET A 75 -1.04 8.67 11.22
CA MET A 75 -0.22 7.52 10.81
C MET A 75 0.62 7.85 9.57
N ILE A 76 0.01 8.38 8.51
CA ILE A 76 0.71 8.82 7.30
C ILE A 76 1.77 9.88 7.63
N MET A 77 1.43 10.86 8.45
CA MET A 77 2.39 11.91 8.80
C MET A 77 3.58 11.36 9.57
N ASN A 78 3.37 10.39 10.46
CA ASN A 78 4.45 9.72 11.18
C ASN A 78 5.35 8.93 10.23
N HIS A 79 4.76 8.22 9.27
CA HIS A 79 5.49 7.49 8.24
C HIS A 79 6.37 8.43 7.40
N GLU A 80 5.77 9.42 6.76
CA GLU A 80 6.47 10.32 5.87
C GLU A 80 7.51 11.20 6.59
N MET A 81 7.22 11.61 7.81
CA MET A 81 8.19 12.37 8.60
C MET A 81 9.34 11.50 9.10
N THR A 82 9.16 10.19 9.26
CA THR A 82 10.29 9.28 9.50
C THR A 82 11.21 9.25 8.29
N HIS A 83 10.68 9.16 7.06
CA HIS A 83 11.48 9.29 5.86
C HIS A 83 12.23 10.61 5.81
N VAL A 84 11.54 11.74 6.05
CA VAL A 84 12.19 13.05 6.05
C VAL A 84 13.33 13.09 7.08
N ALA A 85 13.09 12.68 8.31
CA ALA A 85 14.08 12.75 9.38
C ALA A 85 15.28 11.85 9.10
N THR A 86 15.05 10.56 8.77
CA THR A 86 16.13 9.58 8.56
C THR A 86 16.99 9.88 7.33
N MET A 87 16.40 10.45 6.26
CA MET A 87 17.12 10.81 5.06
C MET A 87 17.78 12.19 5.15
N ASP A 88 17.21 13.15 5.91
CA ASP A 88 17.76 14.51 6.04
C ASP A 88 18.76 14.66 7.18
N VAL A 89 18.77 13.76 8.16
CA VAL A 89 19.74 13.82 9.27
C VAL A 89 21.16 13.87 8.73
N ALA A 90 21.99 14.79 9.28
CA ALA A 90 23.30 15.11 8.74
C ALA A 90 24.28 15.49 9.86
N ASN A 91 25.51 15.01 9.77
CA ASN A 91 26.62 15.46 10.59
C ASN A 91 27.32 16.70 10.00
N GLU A 92 28.32 17.24 10.67
CA GLU A 92 29.06 18.42 10.20
C GLU A 92 29.76 18.21 8.85
N GLN A 93 30.19 17.02 8.53
CA GLN A 93 30.79 16.72 7.22
C GLN A 93 29.74 16.81 6.09
N ASP A 94 28.55 16.26 6.31
CA ASP A 94 27.46 16.32 5.33
C ASP A 94 26.98 17.77 5.15
N LEU A 95 26.93 18.54 6.26
CA LEU A 95 26.57 19.96 6.21
C LEU A 95 27.62 20.82 5.49
N ARG A 96 28.92 20.45 5.54
CA ARG A 96 29.95 21.12 4.73
C ARG A 96 29.70 20.86 3.23
N TRP A 97 29.35 19.66 2.84
CA TRP A 97 28.96 19.36 1.46
C TRP A 97 27.71 20.11 1.02
N ARG A 98 26.68 20.17 1.88
CA ARG A 98 25.49 21.00 1.59
C ARG A 98 25.82 22.45 1.38
N ARG A 99 26.72 23.01 2.18
CA ARG A 99 27.20 24.40 1.97
C ARG A 99 27.96 24.55 0.65
N PHE A 100 28.82 23.61 0.31
CA PHE A 100 29.59 23.61 -0.93
C PHE A 100 28.71 23.54 -2.16
N PHE A 101 27.68 22.71 -2.18
CA PHE A 101 26.75 22.56 -3.30
C PHE A 101 25.60 23.56 -3.30
N GLY A 102 25.49 24.44 -2.31
CA GLY A 102 24.38 25.36 -2.17
C GLY A 102 23.04 24.70 -1.76
N GLY A 103 23.09 23.52 -1.18
CA GLY A 103 21.92 22.74 -0.73
C GLY A 103 22.11 21.23 -0.88
N LYS A 104 21.02 20.53 -1.11
CA LYS A 104 20.98 19.08 -1.34
C LYS A 104 20.81 18.80 -2.84
N PRO A 105 21.87 18.42 -3.57
CA PRO A 105 21.81 18.19 -5.02
C PRO A 105 20.79 17.10 -5.36
N ARG A 106 19.97 17.37 -6.38
CA ARG A 106 19.06 16.36 -6.93
C ARG A 106 19.81 15.46 -7.91
N GLN A 107 19.55 14.15 -7.85
CA GLN A 107 20.03 13.22 -8.86
C GLN A 107 19.42 13.56 -10.23
N ASN A 108 20.22 13.44 -11.26
CA ASN A 108 19.83 13.76 -12.63
C ASN A 108 20.47 12.76 -13.60
N ASP A 109 19.66 12.08 -14.38
CA ASP A 109 20.11 11.03 -15.31
C ASP A 109 21.05 11.55 -16.40
N ARG A 110 20.95 12.84 -16.75
CA ARG A 110 21.86 13.50 -17.71
C ARG A 110 23.20 13.89 -17.09
N HIS A 111 23.31 13.86 -15.78
CA HIS A 111 24.46 14.24 -14.98
C HIS A 111 24.73 13.18 -13.92
N PRO A 112 25.30 12.01 -14.30
CA PRO A 112 25.47 10.89 -13.36
C PRO A 112 26.37 11.24 -12.17
N GLU A 113 27.28 12.20 -12.29
CA GLU A 113 28.06 12.75 -11.17
C GLU A 113 27.19 13.33 -10.05
N SER A 114 25.95 13.72 -10.36
CA SER A 114 25.00 14.21 -9.37
C SER A 114 24.61 13.16 -8.31
N ILE A 115 24.76 11.87 -8.63
CA ILE A 115 24.57 10.76 -7.68
C ILE A 115 25.61 10.87 -6.56
N LEU A 116 26.88 11.11 -6.91
CA LEU A 116 27.94 11.32 -5.93
C LEU A 116 27.70 12.58 -5.09
N TYR A 117 27.31 13.67 -5.72
CA TYR A 117 27.04 14.93 -5.01
C TYR A 117 25.86 14.78 -4.03
N ASN A 118 24.81 14.10 -4.46
CA ASN A 118 23.68 13.76 -3.60
C ASN A 118 24.10 12.88 -2.42
N TYR A 119 24.88 11.83 -2.67
CA TYR A 119 25.42 10.94 -1.62
C TYR A 119 26.31 11.68 -0.61
N LEU A 120 27.12 12.63 -1.07
CA LEU A 120 27.95 13.44 -0.17
C LEU A 120 27.12 14.35 0.74
N ALA A 121 26.02 14.91 0.22
CA ALA A 121 25.14 15.84 0.95
C ALA A 121 24.05 15.16 1.79
N THR A 122 23.54 14.00 1.32
CA THR A 122 22.40 13.27 1.91
C THR A 122 22.63 11.75 1.84
N PRO A 123 23.62 11.21 2.56
CA PRO A 123 24.07 9.82 2.37
C PRO A 123 22.97 8.77 2.62
N ARG A 124 22.04 9.02 3.54
CA ARG A 124 20.94 8.10 3.86
C ARG A 124 19.85 8.04 2.77
N LEU A 125 19.75 9.05 1.90
CA LEU A 125 18.85 9.00 0.75
C LEU A 125 19.25 7.89 -0.25
N SER A 126 20.51 7.47 -0.26
CA SER A 126 20.99 6.37 -1.10
C SER A 126 20.83 4.98 -0.47
N ALA A 127 20.23 4.88 0.72
CA ALA A 127 19.90 3.59 1.31
C ALA A 127 18.77 2.90 0.52
N PRO A 128 18.75 1.57 0.47
CA PRO A 128 17.75 0.84 -0.31
C PRO A 128 16.32 1.05 0.23
N ARG A 129 15.35 0.85 -0.65
CA ARG A 129 13.95 1.10 -0.32
C ARG A 129 13.47 0.29 0.90
N TRP A 130 13.87 -0.98 1.03
CA TRP A 130 13.48 -1.78 2.19
C TRP A 130 13.97 -1.20 3.53
N TYR A 131 15.13 -0.53 3.54
CA TYR A 131 15.62 0.17 4.73
C TYR A 131 14.74 1.39 5.05
N GLN A 132 14.39 2.17 4.03
CA GLN A 132 13.57 3.37 4.19
C GLN A 132 12.14 3.01 4.62
N GLU A 133 11.47 2.11 3.89
CA GLU A 133 10.09 1.72 4.16
C GLU A 133 9.95 0.91 5.46
N GLY A 134 10.91 0.00 5.71
CA GLY A 134 10.93 -0.78 6.95
C GLY A 134 11.08 0.10 8.20
N SER A 135 12.01 1.08 8.16
CA SER A 135 12.18 2.02 9.28
C SER A 135 10.95 2.89 9.49
N ALA A 136 10.34 3.41 8.41
CA ALA A 136 9.16 4.24 8.51
C ALA A 136 7.96 3.46 9.06
N THR A 137 7.72 2.24 8.58
CA THR A 137 6.64 1.37 9.05
C THR A 137 6.84 0.93 10.51
N PHE A 138 8.07 0.64 10.90
CA PHE A 138 8.37 0.31 12.30
C PHE A 138 8.10 1.50 13.23
N VAL A 139 8.60 2.69 12.87
CA VAL A 139 8.43 3.89 13.70
C VAL A 139 6.97 4.37 13.73
N GLU A 140 6.24 4.35 12.63
CA GLU A 140 4.80 4.69 12.64
C GLU A 140 4.02 3.79 13.60
N THR A 141 4.33 2.48 13.61
CA THR A 141 3.70 1.51 14.53
C THR A 141 4.07 1.82 15.97
N TRP A 142 5.33 2.09 16.25
CA TRP A 142 5.80 2.47 17.59
C TRP A 142 5.14 3.75 18.09
N MET A 143 5.08 4.79 17.28
CA MET A 143 4.39 6.05 17.61
C MET A 143 2.89 5.87 17.82
N SER A 144 2.31 4.81 17.29
CA SER A 144 0.90 4.44 17.49
C SER A 144 0.68 3.50 18.70
N GLY A 145 1.63 3.47 19.64
CA GLY A 145 1.52 2.64 20.85
C GLY A 145 1.70 1.14 20.59
N GLY A 146 2.36 0.78 19.50
CA GLY A 146 2.60 -0.60 19.10
C GLY A 146 1.48 -1.22 18.26
N ILE A 147 0.48 -0.43 17.86
CA ILE A 147 -0.60 -0.89 16.98
C ILE A 147 -0.35 -0.34 15.58
N GLY A 148 -0.13 -1.22 14.60
CA GLY A 148 0.16 -0.81 13.22
C GLY A 148 0.71 -1.93 12.36
N ARG A 149 1.18 -1.58 11.17
CA ARG A 149 1.60 -2.54 10.14
C ARG A 149 2.75 -3.45 10.57
N ALA A 150 3.69 -2.97 11.41
CA ALA A 150 4.81 -3.79 11.88
C ALA A 150 4.36 -5.00 12.74
N GLN A 151 3.15 -4.98 13.26
CA GLN A 151 2.51 -6.09 13.99
C GLN A 151 1.27 -6.62 13.26
N GLY A 152 1.15 -6.35 11.98
CA GLY A 152 -0.01 -6.69 11.16
C GLY A 152 -0.08 -8.18 10.81
N ALA A 153 -1.27 -8.74 10.89
CA ALA A 153 -1.53 -10.14 10.50
C ALA A 153 -1.26 -10.41 9.02
N TYR A 154 -1.30 -9.38 8.17
CA TYR A 154 -1.03 -9.51 6.74
C TYR A 154 0.43 -9.92 6.47
N ASP A 155 1.39 -9.22 7.06
CA ASP A 155 2.81 -9.52 6.90
C ASP A 155 3.13 -10.94 7.39
N GLU A 156 2.58 -11.30 8.55
CA GLU A 156 2.73 -12.67 9.05
C GLU A 156 2.08 -13.71 8.14
N MET A 157 0.91 -13.43 7.59
CA MET A 157 0.25 -14.32 6.64
C MET A 157 1.12 -14.55 5.40
N VAL A 158 1.75 -13.50 4.86
CA VAL A 158 2.62 -13.61 3.67
C VAL A 158 3.82 -14.52 3.99
N PHE A 159 4.59 -14.21 5.04
CA PHE A 159 5.77 -15.02 5.40
C PHE A 159 5.41 -16.45 5.83
N ARG A 160 4.28 -16.63 6.51
CA ARG A 160 3.75 -17.95 6.86
C ARG A 160 3.37 -18.77 5.62
N SER A 161 2.79 -18.13 4.61
CA SER A 161 2.48 -18.77 3.33
C SER A 161 3.76 -19.14 2.57
N MET A 162 4.77 -18.26 2.58
CA MET A 162 6.08 -18.56 1.99
C MET A 162 6.74 -19.78 2.63
N VAL A 163 6.69 -19.90 3.96
CA VAL A 163 7.24 -21.05 4.68
C VAL A 163 6.43 -22.32 4.39
N ARG A 164 5.10 -22.23 4.33
CA ARG A 164 4.22 -23.35 3.98
C ARG A 164 4.54 -23.93 2.61
N ASP A 165 4.81 -23.08 1.64
CA ASP A 165 4.96 -23.43 0.23
C ASP A 165 6.45 -23.53 -0.19
N ASP A 166 7.37 -23.50 0.77
CA ASP A 166 8.83 -23.51 0.56
C ASP A 166 9.29 -22.45 -0.47
N ALA A 167 8.69 -21.28 -0.41
CA ALA A 167 8.97 -20.18 -1.33
C ALA A 167 10.34 -19.56 -1.06
N HIS A 168 10.92 -18.96 -2.11
CA HIS A 168 12.20 -18.28 -2.01
C HIS A 168 12.12 -17.02 -1.16
N PHE A 169 13.07 -16.88 -0.23
CA PHE A 169 13.30 -15.65 0.53
C PHE A 169 14.39 -14.82 -0.12
N TYR A 170 14.10 -13.56 -0.40
CA TYR A 170 15.06 -12.66 -1.01
C TYR A 170 16.18 -12.27 -0.03
N SER A 171 17.42 -12.18 -0.54
CA SER A 171 18.51 -11.53 0.18
C SER A 171 18.28 -10.01 0.27
N ASN A 172 19.05 -9.33 1.13
CA ASN A 172 19.01 -7.88 1.26
C ASN A 172 19.34 -7.13 -0.06
N LEU A 173 20.13 -7.74 -0.94
CA LEU A 173 20.43 -7.22 -2.28
C LEU A 173 19.34 -7.63 -3.29
N GLY A 174 18.81 -8.86 -3.19
CA GLY A 174 17.75 -9.34 -4.07
C GLY A 174 16.50 -8.49 -3.99
N ILE A 175 16.14 -8.05 -2.80
CA ILE A 175 14.96 -7.20 -2.60
C ILE A 175 15.12 -5.79 -3.20
N VAL A 176 16.33 -5.32 -3.47
CA VAL A 176 16.56 -4.04 -4.17
C VAL A 176 16.13 -4.10 -5.62
N ALA A 177 16.13 -5.28 -6.24
CA ALA A 177 15.69 -5.49 -7.62
C ALA A 177 14.16 -5.66 -7.76
N GLU A 178 13.40 -5.46 -6.70
CA GLU A 178 11.95 -5.62 -6.62
C GLU A 178 11.19 -4.99 -7.79
N GLY A 179 11.58 -3.77 -8.19
CA GLY A 179 10.92 -3.05 -9.29
C GLY A 179 11.12 -3.66 -10.67
N SER A 180 12.10 -4.55 -10.85
CA SER A 180 12.35 -5.29 -12.09
C SER A 180 11.84 -6.74 -12.03
N SER A 181 11.34 -7.18 -10.88
CA SER A 181 10.75 -8.49 -10.70
C SER A 181 9.43 -8.61 -11.46
N ILE A 182 9.15 -9.79 -11.99
CA ILE A 182 7.84 -10.16 -12.51
C ILE A 182 6.86 -10.55 -11.40
N ASP A 183 7.28 -10.49 -10.15
CA ASP A 183 6.44 -10.74 -8.99
C ASP A 183 5.31 -9.73 -8.92
N PHE A 184 4.07 -10.21 -8.73
CA PHE A 184 2.89 -9.36 -8.58
C PHE A 184 2.93 -8.48 -7.31
N GLN A 185 3.75 -8.84 -6.33
CA GLN A 185 4.00 -8.06 -5.11
C GLN A 185 5.09 -6.99 -5.30
N GLY A 186 5.55 -6.77 -6.51
CA GLY A 186 6.51 -5.70 -6.81
C GLY A 186 6.12 -4.38 -6.17
N MET A 187 7.06 -3.68 -5.56
CA MET A 187 6.95 -2.48 -4.72
C MET A 187 6.46 -2.71 -3.27
N VAL A 188 5.77 -3.81 -2.94
CA VAL A 188 5.27 -4.11 -1.58
C VAL A 188 6.32 -4.85 -0.76
N ASN A 189 7.14 -5.66 -1.39
CA ASN A 189 8.15 -6.48 -0.73
C ASN A 189 9.15 -5.67 0.13
N ALA A 190 9.48 -4.45 -0.29
CA ALA A 190 10.32 -3.55 0.49
C ALA A 190 9.71 -3.25 1.88
N TYR A 191 8.40 -3.05 1.95
CA TYR A 191 7.68 -2.88 3.22
C TYR A 191 7.69 -4.17 4.04
N LEU A 192 7.29 -5.29 3.43
CA LEU A 192 7.19 -6.58 4.12
C LEU A 192 8.53 -7.00 4.74
N TYR A 193 9.55 -7.13 3.91
CA TYR A 193 10.88 -7.57 4.36
C TYR A 193 11.53 -6.55 5.29
N GLY A 194 11.49 -5.27 4.92
CA GLY A 194 12.08 -4.21 5.71
C GLY A 194 11.46 -4.12 7.10
N THR A 195 10.13 -4.14 7.20
CA THR A 195 9.42 -4.06 8.48
C THR A 195 9.70 -5.27 9.37
N ARG A 196 9.69 -6.49 8.81
CA ARG A 196 9.98 -7.70 9.57
C ARG A 196 11.43 -7.74 10.04
N PHE A 197 12.38 -7.32 9.20
CA PHE A 197 13.79 -7.21 9.60
C PHE A 197 14.00 -6.17 10.70
N MET A 198 13.39 -4.97 10.59
CA MET A 198 13.47 -3.95 11.66
C MET A 198 12.87 -4.46 12.97
N SER A 199 11.76 -5.17 12.90
CA SER A 199 11.11 -5.80 14.07
C SER A 199 12.00 -6.87 14.71
N TYR A 200 12.66 -7.70 13.89
CA TYR A 200 13.64 -8.68 14.36
C TYR A 200 14.82 -8.00 15.08
N LEU A 201 15.39 -6.96 14.49
CA LEU A 201 16.52 -6.24 15.13
C LEU A 201 16.10 -5.61 16.47
N ALA A 202 14.90 -5.04 16.53
CA ALA A 202 14.40 -4.46 17.78
C ALA A 202 14.14 -5.53 18.86
N LEU A 203 13.73 -6.73 18.47
CA LEU A 203 13.51 -7.87 19.36
C LEU A 203 14.81 -8.50 19.83
N GLU A 204 15.73 -8.79 18.91
CA GLU A 204 16.99 -9.50 19.19
C GLU A 204 17.99 -8.65 19.96
N TYR A 205 18.07 -7.37 19.62
CA TYR A 205 19.01 -6.43 20.24
C TYR A 205 18.28 -5.41 21.11
N SER A 206 17.76 -4.36 20.53
CA SER A 206 16.85 -3.40 21.18
C SER A 206 16.32 -2.35 20.19
N PRO A 207 15.17 -1.72 20.48
CA PRO A 207 14.72 -0.56 19.69
C PRO A 207 15.73 0.59 19.68
N GLN A 208 16.51 0.76 20.75
CA GLN A 208 17.53 1.82 20.82
C GLN A 208 18.67 1.58 19.83
N GLN A 209 19.19 0.35 19.72
CA GLN A 209 20.23 0.05 18.74
C GLN A 209 19.73 0.20 17.30
N LEU A 210 18.46 -0.15 17.03
CA LEU A 210 17.84 0.14 15.76
C LEU A 210 17.84 1.65 15.45
N VAL A 211 17.45 2.47 16.40
CA VAL A 211 17.49 3.94 16.27
C VAL A 211 18.93 4.45 16.06
N ASP A 212 19.91 3.90 16.77
CA ASP A 212 21.32 4.29 16.63
C ASP A 212 21.91 3.93 15.24
N TRP A 213 21.39 2.88 14.61
CA TRP A 213 21.70 2.59 13.21
C TRP A 213 21.10 3.61 12.24
N LEU A 214 19.86 4.05 12.51
CA LEU A 214 19.14 5.02 11.66
C LEU A 214 19.69 6.45 11.83
N LYS A 215 20.20 6.81 13.00
CA LYS A 215 20.80 8.12 13.31
C LYS A 215 22.02 8.43 12.46
N ARG A 216 22.37 9.71 12.42
CA ARG A 216 23.59 10.19 11.79
C ARG A 216 24.24 11.27 12.66
N GLY A 217 25.12 10.85 13.54
CA GLY A 217 25.98 11.70 14.37
C GLY A 217 27.39 11.84 13.81
N GLU A 218 28.28 12.50 14.57
CA GLU A 218 29.67 12.74 14.16
C GLU A 218 30.47 11.44 14.03
N ASP A 219 30.21 10.45 14.87
CA ASP A 219 30.88 9.14 14.85
C ASP A 219 30.19 8.12 13.95
N SER A 220 29.13 8.52 13.24
CA SER A 220 28.38 7.59 12.37
C SER A 220 29.08 7.38 11.04
N GLU A 221 29.10 6.13 10.61
CA GLU A 221 29.53 5.77 9.26
C GLU A 221 28.59 6.36 8.20
N ARG A 222 29.15 6.80 7.07
CA ARG A 222 28.39 7.39 5.97
C ARG A 222 27.50 6.38 5.27
N TYR A 223 28.03 5.20 4.98
CA TYR A 223 27.32 4.13 4.31
C TYR A 223 26.47 3.32 5.30
N TYR A 224 25.19 3.18 5.03
CA TYR A 224 24.21 2.59 5.96
C TYR A 224 24.58 1.17 6.43
N ALA A 225 25.17 0.32 5.53
CA ALA A 225 25.56 -1.03 5.90
C ALA A 225 26.83 -1.04 6.77
N LYS A 226 27.75 -0.08 6.61
CA LYS A 226 28.89 0.07 7.52
C LYS A 226 28.45 0.60 8.89
N GLN A 227 27.47 1.50 8.91
CA GLN A 227 26.86 1.92 10.17
C GLN A 227 26.16 0.75 10.87
N PHE A 228 25.55 -0.17 10.11
CA PHE A 228 24.99 -1.40 10.68
C PHE A 228 26.08 -2.22 11.40
N GLU A 229 27.17 -2.50 10.71
CA GLU A 229 28.31 -3.24 11.26
C GLU A 229 28.89 -2.56 12.51
N HIS A 230 28.98 -1.23 12.50
CA HIS A 230 29.44 -0.44 13.64
C HIS A 230 28.52 -0.58 14.87
N VAL A 231 27.21 -0.59 14.67
CA VAL A 231 26.20 -0.63 15.76
C VAL A 231 25.97 -2.04 16.28
N PHE A 232 25.89 -3.03 15.39
CA PHE A 232 25.51 -4.41 15.74
C PHE A 232 26.70 -5.38 15.86
N GLY A 233 27.88 -5.00 15.38
CA GLY A 233 29.10 -5.81 15.49
C GLY A 233 29.19 -6.99 14.49
N LEU A 234 28.26 -7.07 13.53
CA LEU A 234 28.29 -8.08 12.47
C LEU A 234 27.85 -7.44 11.14
N SER A 235 28.08 -8.14 10.02
CA SER A 235 27.68 -7.62 8.71
C SER A 235 26.15 -7.60 8.56
N LEU A 236 25.66 -6.66 7.74
CA LEU A 236 24.23 -6.60 7.41
C LEU A 236 23.75 -7.89 6.71
N GLU A 237 24.58 -8.48 5.87
CA GLU A 237 24.30 -9.73 5.16
C GLU A 237 24.12 -10.90 6.15
N ASP A 238 25.09 -11.08 7.07
CA ASP A 238 24.99 -12.13 8.09
C ASP A 238 23.77 -11.96 8.99
N SER A 239 23.45 -10.72 9.37
CA SER A 239 22.26 -10.45 10.18
C SER A 239 20.96 -10.72 9.42
N TRP A 240 20.92 -10.41 8.12
CA TRP A 240 19.77 -10.71 7.28
C TRP A 240 19.54 -12.21 7.14
N ASP A 241 20.59 -12.98 6.95
CA ASP A 241 20.54 -14.44 6.89
C ASP A 241 20.08 -15.06 8.23
N GLN A 242 20.56 -14.53 9.36
CA GLN A 242 20.10 -14.92 10.70
C GLN A 242 18.62 -14.61 10.87
N TRP A 243 18.16 -13.43 10.42
CA TRP A 243 16.74 -13.11 10.44
C TRP A 243 15.91 -14.07 9.60
N ILE A 244 16.34 -14.44 8.39
CA ILE A 244 15.61 -15.42 7.56
C ILE A 244 15.47 -16.75 8.30
N VAL A 245 16.50 -17.22 8.97
CA VAL A 245 16.44 -18.44 9.79
C VAL A 245 15.44 -18.29 10.94
N PHE A 246 15.49 -17.17 11.65
CA PHE A 246 14.53 -16.83 12.71
C PHE A 246 13.10 -16.79 12.19
N GLU A 247 12.86 -16.08 11.08
CA GLU A 247 11.52 -15.91 10.49
C GLU A 247 10.92 -17.26 10.06
N LYS A 248 11.72 -18.11 9.42
CA LYS A 248 11.29 -19.45 9.05
C LYS A 248 10.89 -20.30 10.26
N ALA A 249 11.68 -20.28 11.33
CA ALA A 249 11.38 -20.99 12.56
C ALA A 249 10.11 -20.45 13.26
N PHE A 250 9.97 -19.12 13.32
CA PHE A 250 8.80 -18.45 13.87
C PHE A 250 7.53 -18.84 13.11
N GLN A 251 7.55 -18.76 11.79
CA GLN A 251 6.38 -19.10 10.97
C GLN A 251 6.07 -20.59 10.96
N GLN A 252 7.09 -21.47 11.08
CA GLN A 252 6.87 -22.89 11.26
C GLN A 252 6.15 -23.21 12.58
N SER A 253 6.48 -22.50 13.65
CA SER A 253 5.76 -22.59 14.92
C SER A 253 4.31 -22.15 14.79
N ASN A 254 4.07 -21.03 14.11
CA ASN A 254 2.72 -20.54 13.82
C ASN A 254 1.91 -21.54 12.98
N LEU A 255 2.51 -22.15 11.96
CA LEU A 255 1.85 -23.19 11.16
C LEU A 255 1.45 -24.40 12.00
N THR A 256 2.31 -24.81 12.95
CA THR A 256 2.02 -25.91 13.86
C THR A 256 0.79 -25.57 14.72
N ALA A 257 0.78 -24.38 15.34
CA ALA A 257 -0.34 -23.93 16.17
C ALA A 257 -1.66 -23.80 15.38
N VAL A 258 -1.61 -23.25 14.16
CA VAL A 258 -2.80 -23.15 13.29
C VAL A 258 -3.36 -24.53 12.95
N ARG A 259 -2.49 -25.53 12.71
CA ARG A 259 -2.88 -26.89 12.33
C ARG A 259 -3.47 -27.71 13.49
N GLU A 260 -3.36 -27.25 14.73
CA GLU A 260 -4.09 -27.82 15.89
C GLU A 260 -5.61 -27.60 15.80
N HIS A 261 -6.03 -26.62 15.00
CA HIS A 261 -7.44 -26.32 14.76
C HIS A 261 -7.94 -26.99 13.47
N LYS A 262 -9.26 -27.20 13.40
CA LYS A 262 -9.89 -27.74 12.19
C LYS A 262 -9.70 -26.76 11.03
N LEU A 263 -9.05 -27.20 9.97
CA LEU A 263 -8.85 -26.44 8.76
C LEU A 263 -9.97 -26.72 7.76
N THR A 264 -10.42 -25.67 7.07
CA THR A 264 -11.31 -25.82 5.92
C THR A 264 -10.51 -26.39 4.75
N THR A 265 -10.98 -27.49 4.20
CA THR A 265 -10.39 -28.06 2.99
C THR A 265 -10.72 -27.17 1.81
N THR A 266 -9.68 -26.74 1.09
CA THR A 266 -9.81 -25.97 -0.14
C THR A 266 -9.32 -26.78 -1.33
N ARG A 267 -9.95 -26.58 -2.50
CA ARG A 267 -9.48 -27.11 -3.78
C ARG A 267 -9.03 -25.93 -4.63
N PRO A 268 -7.76 -25.89 -5.10
CA PRO A 268 -7.34 -24.89 -6.04
C PRO A 268 -8.14 -25.02 -7.34
N LEU A 269 -8.57 -23.88 -7.92
CA LEU A 269 -9.24 -23.83 -9.22
C LEU A 269 -8.23 -23.76 -10.36
N VAL A 270 -7.03 -23.28 -10.09
CA VAL A 270 -5.91 -23.19 -11.04
C VAL A 270 -4.62 -23.61 -10.36
N SER A 271 -3.71 -24.18 -11.13
CA SER A 271 -2.41 -24.65 -10.66
C SER A 271 -1.35 -23.54 -10.60
N GLN A 272 -1.48 -22.49 -11.41
CA GLN A 272 -0.55 -21.36 -11.44
C GLN A 272 -0.96 -20.23 -10.49
N ALA A 273 0.02 -19.46 -10.02
CA ALA A 273 -0.24 -18.26 -9.25
C ALA A 273 -0.82 -17.16 -10.16
N LEU A 274 -2.03 -16.70 -9.88
CA LEU A 274 -2.71 -15.66 -10.64
C LEU A 274 -2.44 -14.24 -10.12
N GLY A 275 -1.64 -14.09 -9.07
CA GLY A 275 -1.29 -12.78 -8.52
C GLY A 275 -2.50 -12.08 -7.89
N SER A 276 -2.95 -10.99 -8.47
CA SER A 276 -4.10 -10.22 -7.97
C SER A 276 -5.35 -10.51 -8.79
N ILE A 277 -6.43 -10.85 -8.10
CA ILE A 277 -7.75 -11.07 -8.67
C ILE A 277 -8.72 -10.07 -8.04
N SER A 278 -9.62 -9.50 -8.84
CA SER A 278 -10.71 -8.67 -8.31
C SER A 278 -11.76 -9.52 -7.60
N ARG A 279 -12.76 -8.89 -7.00
CA ARG A 279 -14.03 -9.56 -6.70
C ARG A 279 -14.49 -10.32 -7.96
N SER A 280 -14.96 -11.54 -7.80
CA SER A 280 -15.34 -12.42 -8.90
C SER A 280 -16.79 -12.86 -8.75
N PHE A 281 -17.41 -13.18 -9.87
CA PHE A 281 -18.79 -13.63 -9.96
C PHE A 281 -18.84 -15.01 -10.61
N ILE A 282 -19.51 -15.96 -9.97
CA ILE A 282 -19.63 -17.32 -10.46
C ILE A 282 -20.96 -17.47 -11.18
N ASN A 283 -20.91 -17.94 -12.41
CA ASN A 283 -22.05 -18.45 -13.15
C ASN A 283 -21.97 -19.98 -13.11
N GLU A 284 -22.78 -20.60 -12.26
CA GLU A 284 -22.77 -22.06 -12.09
C GLU A 284 -23.36 -22.79 -13.30
N GLU A 285 -24.30 -22.18 -14.01
CA GLU A 285 -24.94 -22.78 -15.18
C GLU A 285 -23.95 -22.96 -16.33
N ASP A 286 -23.12 -21.96 -16.57
CA ASP A 286 -22.08 -21.97 -17.60
C ASP A 286 -20.75 -22.56 -17.10
N GLY A 287 -20.60 -22.80 -15.81
CA GLY A 287 -19.37 -23.33 -15.20
C GLY A 287 -18.19 -22.39 -15.32
N VAL A 288 -18.43 -21.07 -15.23
CA VAL A 288 -17.40 -20.03 -15.38
C VAL A 288 -17.37 -19.07 -14.19
N MET A 289 -16.20 -18.50 -13.96
CA MET A 289 -15.98 -17.38 -13.04
C MET A 289 -15.58 -16.15 -13.83
N ILE A 290 -16.25 -15.03 -13.60
CA ILE A 290 -15.98 -13.74 -14.24
C ILE A 290 -15.23 -12.87 -13.25
N GLY A 291 -14.11 -12.27 -13.66
CA GLY A 291 -13.32 -11.39 -12.81
C GLY A 291 -12.27 -10.61 -13.59
N ALA A 292 -11.50 -9.82 -12.87
CA ALA A 292 -10.34 -9.16 -13.43
C ALA A 292 -9.08 -9.75 -12.80
N PHE A 293 -8.06 -9.99 -13.63
CA PHE A 293 -6.85 -10.71 -13.30
C PHE A 293 -5.62 -9.85 -13.58
N ARG A 294 -4.63 -9.91 -12.70
CA ARG A 294 -3.30 -9.32 -12.89
C ARG A 294 -2.24 -10.26 -12.34
N TYR A 295 -1.45 -10.85 -13.22
CA TYR A 295 -0.38 -11.77 -12.87
C TYR A 295 0.86 -11.53 -13.75
N PRO A 296 2.04 -12.02 -13.33
CA PRO A 296 3.29 -11.78 -14.04
C PRO A 296 3.25 -12.17 -15.51
N GLY A 297 3.78 -11.29 -16.37
CA GLY A 297 3.88 -11.55 -17.81
C GLY A 297 2.59 -11.30 -18.61
N VAL A 298 1.47 -10.94 -17.95
CA VAL A 298 0.19 -10.72 -18.62
C VAL A 298 -0.36 -9.35 -18.27
N VAL A 299 -0.90 -8.63 -19.26
CA VAL A 299 -1.59 -7.36 -19.03
C VAL A 299 -2.84 -7.58 -18.18
N ALA A 300 -3.10 -6.69 -17.24
CA ALA A 300 -4.30 -6.77 -16.42
C ALA A 300 -5.55 -6.72 -17.31
N HIS A 301 -6.48 -7.67 -17.12
CA HIS A 301 -7.61 -7.86 -18.00
C HIS A 301 -8.85 -8.41 -17.27
N ILE A 302 -10.00 -8.23 -17.86
CA ILE A 302 -11.22 -8.94 -17.50
C ILE A 302 -11.22 -10.26 -18.27
N GLY A 303 -11.55 -11.34 -17.58
CA GLY A 303 -11.58 -12.67 -18.17
C GLY A 303 -12.69 -13.55 -17.61
N LEU A 304 -12.97 -14.60 -18.37
CA LEU A 304 -13.79 -15.74 -17.98
C LEU A 304 -12.88 -16.90 -17.66
N MET A 305 -12.91 -17.39 -16.42
CA MET A 305 -12.15 -18.56 -16.01
C MET A 305 -13.07 -19.78 -15.98
N SER A 306 -12.72 -20.83 -16.72
CA SER A 306 -13.43 -22.10 -16.64
C SER A 306 -13.20 -22.76 -15.28
N LEU A 307 -14.27 -23.18 -14.62
CA LEU A 307 -14.20 -23.93 -13.36
C LEU A 307 -13.75 -25.40 -13.54
N GLN A 308 -13.60 -25.85 -14.79
CA GLN A 308 -13.26 -27.23 -15.14
C GLN A 308 -11.86 -27.38 -15.77
N SER A 309 -11.48 -26.45 -16.66
CA SER A 309 -10.25 -26.58 -17.47
C SER A 309 -9.09 -25.67 -17.05
N GLU A 310 -9.26 -24.86 -16.00
CA GLU A 310 -8.28 -23.85 -15.56
C GLU A 310 -7.96 -22.75 -16.61
N GLU A 311 -8.62 -22.74 -17.76
CA GLU A 311 -8.40 -21.78 -18.83
C GLU A 311 -9.05 -20.44 -18.50
N ILE A 312 -8.33 -19.36 -18.82
CA ILE A 312 -8.82 -17.99 -18.69
C ILE A 312 -8.95 -17.40 -20.08
N GLU A 313 -10.18 -17.18 -20.53
CA GLU A 313 -10.46 -16.45 -21.75
C GLU A 313 -10.33 -14.95 -21.49
N HIS A 314 -9.47 -14.30 -22.27
CA HIS A 314 -9.24 -12.86 -22.20
C HIS A 314 -10.37 -12.10 -22.91
N ILE A 315 -11.09 -11.24 -22.20
CA ILE A 315 -12.16 -10.41 -22.75
C ILE A 315 -11.64 -9.03 -23.16
N THR A 316 -11.03 -8.29 -22.23
CA THR A 316 -10.51 -6.95 -22.52
C THR A 316 -9.47 -6.51 -21.50
N ASP A 317 -8.47 -5.76 -21.98
CA ASP A 317 -7.49 -5.12 -21.11
C ASP A 317 -8.13 -4.03 -20.26
N ILE A 318 -7.60 -3.89 -19.03
CA ILE A 318 -7.96 -2.82 -18.10
C ILE A 318 -6.72 -2.12 -17.58
N LYS A 319 -6.88 -0.85 -17.22
CA LYS A 319 -5.86 -0.08 -16.53
C LYS A 319 -6.21 0.00 -15.05
N GLY A 320 -5.33 -0.56 -14.22
CA GLY A 320 -5.41 -0.45 -12.78
C GLY A 320 -4.08 0.00 -12.20
N PRO A 321 -4.07 0.61 -11.01
CA PRO A 321 -2.83 0.98 -10.34
C PRO A 321 -2.07 -0.26 -9.88
N LYS A 322 -0.73 -0.18 -9.86
CA LYS A 322 0.14 -1.34 -9.61
C LYS A 322 -0.05 -1.99 -8.24
N VAL A 323 -0.32 -1.19 -7.22
CA VAL A 323 -0.37 -1.62 -5.81
C VAL A 323 -1.77 -1.65 -5.21
N TYR A 324 -2.79 -1.47 -6.03
CA TYR A 324 -4.19 -1.45 -5.61
C TYR A 324 -4.95 -2.62 -6.25
N PRO A 325 -6.17 -2.93 -5.82
CA PRO A 325 -7.01 -3.91 -6.49
C PRO A 325 -7.06 -3.66 -7.99
N VAL A 326 -7.16 -4.73 -8.77
CA VAL A 326 -7.12 -4.65 -10.25
C VAL A 326 -8.19 -3.70 -10.76
N THR A 327 -9.40 -3.82 -10.18
CA THR A 327 -10.56 -2.95 -10.44
C THR A 327 -11.61 -3.18 -9.36
N SER A 328 -12.62 -2.30 -9.29
CA SER A 328 -13.82 -2.50 -8.47
C SER A 328 -14.96 -2.91 -9.38
N PRO A 329 -15.39 -4.19 -9.39
CA PRO A 329 -16.40 -4.67 -10.31
C PRO A 329 -17.77 -4.82 -9.68
N ALA A 330 -18.80 -4.81 -10.58
CA ALA A 330 -20.13 -5.33 -10.33
C ALA A 330 -20.61 -6.08 -11.60
N TYR A 331 -21.56 -6.97 -11.48
CA TYR A 331 -22.01 -7.79 -12.59
C TYR A 331 -23.53 -7.93 -12.65
N ASP A 332 -24.10 -7.75 -13.83
CA ASP A 332 -25.48 -8.08 -14.16
C ASP A 332 -25.50 -9.41 -14.95
N PRO A 333 -25.91 -10.52 -14.34
CA PRO A 333 -25.92 -11.81 -15.02
C PRO A 333 -26.99 -11.91 -16.11
N GLU A 334 -28.06 -11.10 -16.04
CA GLU A 334 -29.15 -11.15 -17.03
C GLU A 334 -28.74 -10.53 -18.35
N SER A 335 -28.02 -9.40 -18.32
CA SER A 335 -27.51 -8.73 -19.52
C SER A 335 -26.07 -9.11 -19.88
N ASN A 336 -25.42 -9.97 -19.11
CA ASN A 336 -23.99 -10.29 -19.23
C ASN A 336 -23.08 -9.05 -19.17
N THR A 337 -23.48 -8.03 -18.44
CA THR A 337 -22.73 -6.77 -18.33
C THR A 337 -21.85 -6.75 -17.10
N PHE A 338 -20.54 -6.65 -17.31
CA PHE A 338 -19.56 -6.45 -16.26
C PHE A 338 -19.21 -4.96 -16.15
N PHE A 339 -19.61 -4.33 -15.06
CA PHE A 339 -19.27 -2.96 -14.70
C PHE A 339 -17.91 -2.96 -13.99
N TYR A 340 -17.07 -1.99 -14.31
CA TYR A 340 -15.72 -1.93 -13.73
C TYR A 340 -15.16 -0.51 -13.73
N THR A 341 -14.09 -0.31 -12.98
CA THR A 341 -13.34 0.95 -12.98
C THR A 341 -12.08 0.84 -13.83
N ASP A 342 -11.79 1.87 -14.63
CA ASP A 342 -10.58 1.99 -15.44
C ASP A 342 -9.83 3.28 -15.06
N ASP A 343 -8.51 3.20 -14.87
CA ASP A 343 -7.70 4.36 -14.45
C ASP A 343 -7.25 5.15 -15.68
N ASN A 344 -7.58 6.43 -15.72
CA ASN A 344 -7.18 7.33 -16.81
C ASN A 344 -5.91 8.15 -16.50
N ASN A 345 -5.10 7.75 -15.51
CA ASN A 345 -3.92 8.40 -14.94
C ASN A 345 -4.20 9.62 -14.05
N ALA A 346 -5.45 9.99 -13.87
CA ALA A 346 -5.88 11.02 -12.92
C ALA A 346 -6.96 10.47 -11.99
N TYR A 347 -8.05 9.99 -12.57
CA TYR A 347 -9.21 9.49 -11.85
C TYR A 347 -9.70 8.17 -12.45
N ARG A 348 -10.62 7.53 -11.75
CA ARG A 348 -11.31 6.33 -12.22
C ARG A 348 -12.48 6.71 -13.12
N ASP A 349 -12.51 6.13 -14.30
CA ASP A 349 -13.69 6.09 -15.17
C ASP A 349 -14.59 4.91 -14.79
N LEU A 350 -15.90 5.06 -14.91
CA LEU A 350 -16.84 3.95 -14.82
C LEU A 350 -17.07 3.40 -16.22
N MET A 351 -16.82 2.12 -16.36
CA MET A 351 -16.88 1.37 -17.62
C MET A 351 -17.87 0.22 -17.54
N ALA A 352 -18.30 -0.26 -18.69
CA ALA A 352 -19.00 -1.53 -18.84
C ALA A 352 -18.43 -2.33 -20.00
N VAL A 353 -18.45 -3.64 -19.88
CA VAL A 353 -18.17 -4.59 -20.98
C VAL A 353 -19.23 -5.68 -20.99
N ASP A 354 -19.74 -5.97 -22.18
CA ASP A 354 -20.51 -7.17 -22.43
C ASP A 354 -19.55 -8.36 -22.50
N VAL A 355 -19.63 -9.29 -21.57
CA VAL A 355 -18.67 -10.39 -21.45
C VAL A 355 -18.77 -11.43 -22.55
N VAL A 356 -19.88 -11.46 -23.29
CA VAL A 356 -20.08 -12.39 -24.43
C VAL A 356 -19.47 -11.83 -25.71
N THR A 357 -19.66 -10.54 -25.95
CA THR A 357 -19.20 -9.91 -27.21
C THR A 357 -17.86 -9.18 -27.06
N GLY A 358 -17.39 -8.95 -25.85
CA GLY A 358 -16.21 -8.14 -25.56
C GLY A 358 -16.40 -6.63 -25.83
N LYS A 359 -17.61 -6.20 -26.17
CA LYS A 359 -17.89 -4.79 -26.46
C LYS A 359 -17.87 -3.96 -25.21
N LYS A 360 -16.93 -3.03 -25.12
CA LYS A 360 -16.81 -2.10 -23.99
C LYS A 360 -17.36 -0.71 -24.28
N SER A 361 -17.82 -0.04 -23.24
CA SER A 361 -18.32 1.32 -23.28
C SER A 361 -17.88 2.10 -22.03
N MET A 362 -17.55 3.37 -22.21
CA MET A 362 -17.36 4.30 -21.11
C MET A 362 -18.74 4.84 -20.71
N LEU A 363 -19.10 4.69 -19.45
CA LEU A 363 -20.36 5.15 -18.89
C LEU A 363 -20.21 6.57 -18.33
N ILE A 364 -19.27 6.76 -17.41
CA ILE A 364 -19.01 8.07 -16.79
C ILE A 364 -17.50 8.30 -16.73
N LYS A 365 -17.04 9.34 -17.39
CA LYS A 365 -15.66 9.79 -17.31
C LYS A 365 -15.40 10.47 -15.96
N ASP A 366 -14.21 10.28 -15.41
CA ASP A 366 -13.79 10.86 -14.13
C ASP A 366 -14.85 10.64 -13.01
N ALA A 367 -15.43 9.47 -13.00
CA ALA A 367 -16.52 9.11 -12.08
C ALA A 367 -16.06 9.19 -10.61
N ARG A 368 -14.80 8.81 -10.35
CA ARG A 368 -14.22 8.75 -9.01
C ARG A 368 -14.99 7.80 -8.07
N ILE A 369 -15.66 6.80 -8.64
CA ILE A 369 -16.50 5.82 -7.96
C ILE A 369 -15.77 4.48 -7.97
N GLY A 370 -15.81 3.77 -6.86
CA GLY A 370 -15.29 2.41 -6.72
C GLY A 370 -16.17 1.59 -5.81
N ASP A 371 -15.68 0.41 -5.39
CA ASP A 371 -16.41 -0.53 -4.53
C ASP A 371 -17.84 -0.77 -5.05
N LEU A 372 -17.93 -1.18 -6.33
CA LEU A 372 -19.23 -1.30 -7.02
C LEU A 372 -20.04 -2.48 -6.50
N ALA A 373 -21.37 -2.31 -6.50
CA ALA A 373 -22.34 -3.39 -6.33
C ALA A 373 -23.49 -3.20 -7.31
N PHE A 374 -24.15 -4.29 -7.69
CA PHE A 374 -25.28 -4.26 -8.63
C PHE A 374 -26.56 -4.70 -7.94
N ASN A 375 -27.63 -3.92 -8.11
CA ASN A 375 -28.97 -4.27 -7.66
C ASN A 375 -29.71 -4.94 -8.81
N SER A 376 -29.95 -6.24 -8.71
CA SER A 376 -30.60 -7.04 -9.76
C SER A 376 -32.08 -6.68 -9.97
N ILE A 377 -32.73 -6.04 -8.99
CA ILE A 377 -34.18 -5.73 -9.04
C ILE A 377 -34.43 -4.43 -9.80
N ASP A 378 -33.75 -3.36 -9.44
CA ASP A 378 -33.93 -2.05 -10.08
C ASP A 378 -32.87 -1.74 -11.13
N LYS A 379 -31.97 -2.71 -11.39
CA LYS A 379 -30.89 -2.63 -12.38
C LYS A 379 -29.91 -1.48 -12.16
N SER A 380 -29.85 -0.91 -10.95
CA SER A 380 -28.91 0.16 -10.65
C SER A 380 -27.53 -0.38 -10.21
N VAL A 381 -26.48 0.32 -10.61
CA VAL A 381 -25.15 0.16 -10.04
C VAL A 381 -25.02 1.11 -8.84
N TRP A 382 -24.45 0.62 -7.77
CA TRP A 382 -24.12 1.40 -6.58
C TRP A 382 -22.60 1.46 -6.43
N GLY A 383 -22.09 2.54 -5.81
CA GLY A 383 -20.65 2.69 -5.61
C GLY A 383 -20.31 3.70 -4.54
N LEU A 384 -19.05 3.71 -4.15
CA LEU A 384 -18.47 4.66 -3.21
C LEU A 384 -17.66 5.70 -3.98
N ARG A 385 -18.12 6.95 -3.94
CA ARG A 385 -17.47 8.07 -4.62
C ARG A 385 -16.52 8.79 -3.67
N HIS A 386 -15.31 9.05 -4.15
CA HIS A 386 -14.28 9.79 -3.40
C HIS A 386 -14.14 11.20 -3.93
N LEU A 387 -14.33 12.20 -3.07
CA LEU A 387 -14.13 13.61 -3.45
C LEU A 387 -13.71 14.44 -2.22
N ASN A 388 -12.63 15.19 -2.36
CA ASN A 388 -12.11 16.08 -1.31
C ASN A 388 -11.86 15.37 0.04
N GLY A 389 -11.47 14.08 0.01
CA GLY A 389 -11.24 13.28 1.22
C GLY A 389 -12.50 12.72 1.89
N TYR A 390 -13.67 12.94 1.33
CA TYR A 390 -14.93 12.35 1.77
C TYR A 390 -15.30 11.13 0.94
N VAL A 391 -16.06 10.24 1.56
CA VAL A 391 -16.71 9.10 0.89
C VAL A 391 -18.20 9.36 0.82
N SER A 392 -18.79 9.11 -0.33
CA SER A 392 -20.25 9.21 -0.53
C SER A 392 -20.77 7.96 -1.21
N LEU A 393 -21.90 7.45 -0.71
CA LEU A 393 -22.67 6.40 -1.36
C LEU A 393 -23.45 7.02 -2.52
N VAL A 394 -23.30 6.46 -3.70
CA VAL A 394 -24.00 6.89 -4.91
C VAL A 394 -24.74 5.74 -5.57
N ARG A 395 -25.87 6.05 -6.19
CA ARG A 395 -26.69 5.14 -7.01
C ARG A 395 -26.67 5.62 -8.45
N ILE A 396 -26.45 4.72 -9.39
CA ILE A 396 -26.29 4.96 -10.83
C ILE A 396 -27.37 4.15 -11.56
N PRO A 397 -28.53 4.73 -11.84
CA PRO A 397 -29.61 4.02 -12.53
C PRO A 397 -29.32 3.88 -14.03
N PRO A 398 -29.94 2.92 -14.74
CA PRO A 398 -29.89 2.88 -16.18
C PRO A 398 -30.35 4.23 -16.80
N PRO A 399 -29.72 4.73 -17.85
CA PRO A 399 -28.70 4.11 -18.70
C PRO A 399 -27.24 4.28 -18.20
N TYR A 400 -27.00 4.51 -16.93
CA TYR A 400 -25.70 4.59 -16.26
C TYR A 400 -24.84 5.80 -16.66
N THR A 401 -25.46 6.89 -17.05
CA THR A 401 -24.77 8.13 -17.49
C THR A 401 -24.71 9.20 -16.41
N GLU A 402 -25.40 8.99 -15.31
CA GLU A 402 -25.52 9.91 -14.17
C GLU A 402 -25.54 9.12 -12.86
N TRP A 403 -25.16 9.77 -11.79
CA TRP A 403 -25.24 9.22 -10.45
C TRP A 403 -26.01 10.16 -9.51
N ASN A 404 -26.68 9.59 -8.51
CA ASN A 404 -27.36 10.30 -7.44
C ASN A 404 -26.66 10.01 -6.13
N GLN A 405 -26.31 11.04 -5.36
CA GLN A 405 -25.76 10.87 -4.02
C GLN A 405 -26.88 10.45 -3.07
N VAL A 406 -26.68 9.33 -2.38
CA VAL A 406 -27.62 8.78 -1.42
C VAL A 406 -27.23 9.16 0.01
N HIS A 407 -25.94 9.05 0.32
CA HIS A 407 -25.38 9.35 1.64
C HIS A 407 -23.96 9.90 1.51
N SER A 408 -23.50 10.65 2.51
CA SER A 408 -22.11 11.07 2.64
C SER A 408 -21.67 10.95 4.08
N TRP A 409 -20.56 10.28 4.30
CA TRP A 409 -19.99 10.13 5.64
C TRP A 409 -19.13 11.36 6.00
N PRO A 410 -19.12 11.77 7.29
CA PRO A 410 -18.24 12.81 7.76
C PRO A 410 -16.77 12.37 7.68
N TYR A 411 -15.85 13.33 7.79
CA TYR A 411 -14.42 13.05 7.89
C TYR A 411 -14.13 12.09 9.04
N GLY A 412 -13.28 11.10 8.78
CA GLY A 412 -12.93 10.05 9.74
C GLY A 412 -13.77 8.79 9.63
N GLN A 413 -14.89 8.86 8.93
CA GLN A 413 -15.67 7.67 8.57
C GLN A 413 -15.40 7.32 7.11
N VAL A 414 -14.94 6.11 6.86
CA VAL A 414 -14.62 5.63 5.51
C VAL A 414 -15.33 4.32 5.25
N ALA A 415 -16.22 4.34 4.26
CA ALA A 415 -16.90 3.14 3.78
C ALA A 415 -16.05 2.40 2.75
N TYR A 416 -16.13 1.07 2.78
CA TYR A 416 -15.41 0.16 1.88
C TYR A 416 -16.31 -0.99 1.48
N GLU A 417 -15.99 -1.62 0.36
CA GLU A 417 -16.47 -2.92 -0.07
C GLU A 417 -17.92 -3.17 0.29
N MET A 418 -18.79 -2.87 -0.63
CA MET A 418 -20.20 -3.06 -0.42
C MET A 418 -20.76 -4.20 -1.26
N ASP A 419 -21.88 -4.71 -0.80
CA ASP A 419 -22.69 -5.68 -1.53
C ASP A 419 -24.17 -5.41 -1.33
N ILE A 420 -24.98 -5.92 -2.26
CA ILE A 420 -26.43 -5.81 -2.23
C ILE A 420 -27.01 -7.22 -2.22
N SER A 421 -28.01 -7.45 -1.37
CA SER A 421 -28.72 -8.72 -1.31
C SER A 421 -29.39 -9.07 -2.65
N ALA A 422 -29.58 -10.35 -2.92
CA ALA A 422 -30.18 -10.83 -4.17
C ALA A 422 -31.60 -10.28 -4.43
N ASP A 423 -32.32 -9.99 -3.36
CA ASP A 423 -33.66 -9.36 -3.43
C ASP A 423 -33.64 -7.83 -3.53
N GLY A 424 -32.44 -7.24 -3.59
CA GLY A 424 -32.21 -5.80 -3.74
C GLY A 424 -32.63 -4.93 -2.55
N THR A 425 -32.96 -5.53 -1.40
CA THR A 425 -33.55 -4.82 -0.25
C THR A 425 -32.57 -4.39 0.80
N LEU A 426 -31.39 -5.06 0.88
CA LEU A 426 -30.34 -4.78 1.86
C LEU A 426 -29.04 -4.41 1.17
N LEU A 427 -28.36 -3.42 1.72
CA LEU A 427 -27.00 -3.04 1.34
C LEU A 427 -26.08 -3.22 2.54
N SER A 428 -25.01 -3.99 2.37
CA SER A 428 -23.95 -4.16 3.36
C SER A 428 -22.69 -3.43 2.94
N LEU A 429 -21.96 -2.88 3.90
CA LEU A 429 -20.63 -2.30 3.68
C LEU A 429 -19.77 -2.36 4.94
N SER A 430 -18.46 -2.34 4.77
CA SER A 430 -17.51 -2.12 5.86
C SER A 430 -17.39 -0.62 6.11
N LEU A 431 -17.43 -0.20 7.37
CA LEU A 431 -17.25 1.19 7.78
C LEU A 431 -16.11 1.28 8.78
N GLY A 432 -15.08 2.07 8.46
CA GLY A 432 -14.00 2.42 9.38
C GLY A 432 -14.27 3.76 10.06
N GLU A 433 -13.98 3.85 11.34
CA GLU A 433 -14.07 5.08 12.15
C GLU A 433 -12.68 5.71 12.35
N ILE A 434 -12.67 6.96 12.83
CA ILE A 434 -11.43 7.73 13.03
C ILE A 434 -10.51 7.11 14.10
N ASP A 435 -11.06 6.35 15.04
CA ASP A 435 -10.33 5.63 16.08
C ASP A 435 -9.87 4.23 15.65
N ALA A 436 -9.92 3.95 14.35
CA ALA A 436 -9.62 2.66 13.72
C ALA A 436 -10.61 1.53 14.04
N THR A 437 -11.71 1.79 14.72
CA THR A 437 -12.80 0.82 14.88
C THR A 437 -13.43 0.50 13.52
N GLN A 438 -13.73 -0.77 13.28
CA GLN A 438 -14.34 -1.22 12.03
C GLN A 438 -15.67 -1.93 12.30
N PHE A 439 -16.65 -1.66 11.44
CA PHE A 439 -17.97 -2.23 11.53
C PHE A 439 -18.40 -2.82 10.18
N LEU A 440 -19.15 -3.91 10.23
CA LEU A 440 -20.05 -4.29 9.14
C LEU A 440 -21.40 -3.60 9.36
N ARG A 441 -21.81 -2.78 8.42
CA ARG A 441 -23.11 -2.10 8.43
C ARG A 441 -24.04 -2.70 7.40
N VAL A 442 -25.30 -2.85 7.77
CA VAL A 442 -26.38 -3.29 6.89
C VAL A 442 -27.48 -2.22 6.92
N TYR A 443 -27.92 -1.79 5.77
CA TYR A 443 -28.93 -0.75 5.55
C TYR A 443 -30.12 -1.29 4.79
#